data_5b8d7aa8bf61b1c990724d47593d2eb4
#
_entry.id   5b8d7aa8bf61b1c990724d47593d2eb4
#
_cell.length_a   1.000
_cell.length_b   1.000
_cell.length_c   1.000
_cell.angle_alpha   90.00
_cell.angle_beta   90.00
_cell.angle_gamma   90.00
#
_symmetry.space_group_name_H-M   'P 1'
#
loop_
_entity.id
_entity.type
_entity.pdbx_description
1 polymer ?
#
loop_
_entity_poly.entity_id
_entity_poly.type
_entity_poly.pdbx_seq_one_letter_code
_entity_poly.pdbx_strand_id
1 'polypeptide(L)'
;VPLILQNKGVLYTDQAMFSLVGWPFSIKLLWAPILDAIYVKSFGRRKTWLVPIQFLIGLFMLIMSFQVDYWIEDPEGPHILPLTAMFFALNFLAATQDIAVDGWALTMLKRENVGHASTCNSMGQTAGYLLGYVVFMALESADFCNSYLRSVPQPVGVVTLGSFLLYCGSVFLVTTTLVGLLKTETEPQHVDQDQTCLSVINTYRQLLLIARLPAVRTMAVVLLTYQIAFSANDSVTWLKLVSAGVPKEQFAVVTMCMLPLKITLPVLLAKYVVGETPMDVFNKVYPCRLAFNLVTAGFVWVTPHLMVKHHFPTYYYGLLVLIYGVYQVWLFSMFVTQMAFYARVSDPAFGGTYMTLLNTLTNLGGSWPRTLVLLFVDGLTFKYCSNDTKNVCSNPDLVKVCEDGYGLCHSYVDGYYVLVGICTVIGLLWMGWGRRTIQDLQGRDLTDWKVNANSPKDQK
;
A
#
# COMPACT_ATOMS: atom_id res chain seq x y z
N VAL A 1 5.93 4.52 9.65
CA VAL A 1 7.39 4.30 9.75
C VAL A 1 8.16 5.05 8.66
N PRO A 2 7.87 4.97 7.32
CA PRO A 2 8.67 5.69 6.31
C PRO A 2 8.86 7.18 6.58
N LEU A 3 7.83 7.90 7.02
CA LEU A 3 7.93 9.33 7.35
C LEU A 3 8.79 9.58 8.59
N ILE A 4 8.79 8.67 9.57
CA ILE A 4 9.67 8.74 10.75
C ILE A 4 11.13 8.55 10.32
N LEU A 5 11.40 7.54 9.49
CA LEU A 5 12.73 7.30 8.92
C LEU A 5 13.22 8.49 8.08
N GLN A 6 12.34 9.08 7.26
CA GLN A 6 12.69 10.27 6.48
C GLN A 6 13.06 11.47 7.37
N ASN A 7 12.31 11.67 8.46
CA ASN A 7 12.59 12.74 9.43
C ASN A 7 13.93 12.54 10.15
N LYS A 8 14.42 11.27 10.24
CA LYS A 8 15.74 10.90 10.77
C LYS A 8 16.86 10.98 9.71
N GLY A 9 16.56 11.42 8.49
CA GLY A 9 17.55 11.59 7.42
C GLY A 9 18.00 10.29 6.73
N VAL A 10 17.21 9.21 6.85
CA VAL A 10 17.53 7.90 6.23
C VAL A 10 17.52 8.01 4.70
N LEU A 11 18.51 7.40 4.04
CA LEU A 11 18.65 7.38 2.58
C LEU A 11 17.45 6.72 1.90
N TYR A 12 17.14 7.13 0.68
CA TYR A 12 16.05 6.53 -0.10
C TYR A 12 16.34 5.07 -0.46
N THR A 13 17.61 4.70 -0.63
CA THR A 13 18.04 3.29 -0.81
C THR A 13 17.63 2.41 0.36
N ASP A 14 17.80 2.88 1.59
CA ASP A 14 17.38 2.16 2.80
C ASP A 14 15.86 2.12 2.92
N GLN A 15 15.18 3.19 2.50
CA GLN A 15 13.72 3.19 2.42
C GLN A 15 13.19 2.26 1.32
N ALA A 16 13.95 2.03 0.25
CA ALA A 16 13.65 1.01 -0.75
C ALA A 16 13.67 -0.39 -0.12
N MET A 17 14.69 -0.69 0.72
CA MET A 17 14.72 -1.93 1.51
C MET A 17 13.49 -2.03 2.42
N PHE A 18 13.13 -0.97 3.14
CA PHE A 18 11.95 -0.96 3.99
C PHE A 18 10.63 -1.11 3.19
N SER A 19 10.58 -0.69 1.93
CA SER A 19 9.40 -0.86 1.07
C SER A 19 9.01 -2.33 0.82
N LEU A 20 9.96 -3.27 0.96
CA LEU A 20 9.71 -4.71 0.87
C LEU A 20 8.72 -5.21 1.92
N VAL A 21 8.55 -4.49 3.02
CA VAL A 21 7.53 -4.76 4.06
C VAL A 21 6.12 -4.89 3.49
N GLY A 22 5.78 -4.16 2.43
CA GLY A 22 4.47 -4.23 1.77
C GLY A 22 4.27 -5.40 0.79
N TRP A 23 5.34 -6.10 0.42
CA TRP A 23 5.29 -7.14 -0.62
C TRP A 23 4.42 -8.36 -0.29
N PRO A 24 4.32 -8.83 0.96
CA PRO A 24 3.45 -9.97 1.28
C PRO A 24 2.01 -9.78 0.78
N PHE A 25 1.43 -8.58 0.91
CA PHE A 25 0.10 -8.29 0.36
C PHE A 25 0.02 -8.38 -1.18
N SER A 26 1.15 -8.17 -1.86
CA SER A 26 1.24 -8.24 -3.33
C SER A 26 1.43 -9.66 -3.85
N ILE A 27 1.83 -10.61 -3.00
CA ILE A 27 2.11 -12.00 -3.38
C ILE A 27 1.28 -13.02 -2.61
N LYS A 28 0.32 -12.58 -1.77
CA LYS A 28 -0.50 -13.44 -0.89
C LYS A 28 -1.24 -14.56 -1.64
N LEU A 29 -1.50 -14.39 -2.93
CA LEU A 29 -2.12 -15.41 -3.77
C LEU A 29 -1.29 -16.70 -3.85
N LEU A 30 0.05 -16.62 -3.65
CA LEU A 30 0.92 -17.80 -3.72
C LEU A 30 0.62 -18.83 -2.64
N TRP A 31 0.12 -18.42 -1.48
CA TRP A 31 -0.19 -19.33 -0.37
C TRP A 31 -1.69 -19.37 0.00
N ALA A 32 -2.53 -18.52 -0.61
CA ALA A 32 -3.96 -18.53 -0.35
C ALA A 32 -4.63 -19.91 -0.51
N PRO A 33 -4.31 -20.72 -1.56
CA PRO A 33 -4.88 -22.06 -1.72
C PRO A 33 -4.53 -23.03 -0.58
N ILE A 34 -3.38 -22.83 0.08
CA ILE A 34 -2.96 -23.65 1.23
C ILE A 34 -3.90 -23.42 2.41
N LEU A 35 -4.26 -22.14 2.67
CA LEU A 35 -5.19 -21.78 3.74
C LEU A 35 -6.59 -22.33 3.49
N ASP A 36 -6.97 -22.43 2.23
CA ASP A 36 -8.27 -22.94 1.84
C ASP A 36 -8.38 -24.46 1.98
N ALA A 37 -7.28 -25.19 1.85
CA ALA A 37 -7.27 -26.63 1.80
C ALA A 37 -6.87 -27.30 3.12
N ILE A 38 -5.98 -26.70 3.91
CA ILE A 38 -5.46 -27.29 5.15
C ILE A 38 -6.18 -26.68 6.36
N TYR A 39 -6.97 -27.47 7.07
CA TYR A 39 -7.66 -27.04 8.28
C TYR A 39 -8.03 -28.17 9.22
N VAL A 40 -8.30 -27.84 10.49
CA VAL A 40 -8.75 -28.78 11.52
C VAL A 40 -10.27 -28.72 11.62
N LYS A 41 -10.95 -29.81 11.27
CA LYS A 41 -12.43 -29.87 11.24
C LYS A 41 -13.09 -29.49 12.57
N SER A 42 -12.55 -29.95 13.69
CA SER A 42 -13.10 -29.67 15.02
C SER A 42 -13.01 -28.20 15.42
N PHE A 43 -12.11 -27.43 14.81
CA PHE A 43 -11.89 -26.03 15.14
C PHE A 43 -12.52 -25.06 14.11
N GLY A 44 -12.80 -25.54 12.90
CA GLY A 44 -13.35 -24.78 11.79
C GLY A 44 -12.29 -24.40 10.75
N ARG A 45 -12.73 -24.27 9.48
CA ARG A 45 -11.84 -24.05 8.34
C ARG A 45 -11.07 -22.73 8.44
N ARG A 46 -11.76 -21.65 8.77
CA ARG A 46 -11.18 -20.31 8.84
C ARG A 46 -10.53 -20.01 10.20
N LYS A 47 -11.15 -20.47 11.28
CA LYS A 47 -10.60 -20.34 12.63
C LYS A 47 -9.27 -21.05 12.80
N THR A 48 -9.02 -22.17 12.11
CA THR A 48 -7.73 -22.89 12.14
C THR A 48 -6.55 -22.00 11.78
N TRP A 49 -6.74 -21.06 10.88
CA TRP A 49 -5.71 -20.11 10.47
C TRP A 49 -5.81 -18.78 11.19
N LEU A 50 -7.02 -18.23 11.31
CA LEU A 50 -7.24 -16.90 11.87
C LEU A 50 -6.71 -16.79 13.31
N VAL A 51 -7.11 -17.72 14.19
CA VAL A 51 -6.79 -17.64 15.63
C VAL A 51 -5.27 -17.75 15.88
N PRO A 52 -4.55 -18.78 15.38
CA PRO A 52 -3.11 -18.85 15.58
C PRO A 52 -2.34 -17.67 14.97
N ILE A 53 -2.74 -17.22 13.77
CA ILE A 53 -2.07 -16.10 13.11
C ILE A 53 -2.26 -14.80 13.88
N GLN A 54 -3.47 -14.53 14.38
CA GLN A 54 -3.73 -13.36 15.21
C GLN A 54 -2.95 -13.40 16.55
N PHE A 55 -2.81 -14.57 17.18
CA PHE A 55 -1.93 -14.74 18.35
C PHE A 55 -0.47 -14.43 17.97
N LEU A 56 0.02 -14.93 16.84
CA LEU A 56 1.37 -14.61 16.36
C LEU A 56 1.53 -13.11 16.09
N ILE A 57 0.57 -12.45 15.43
CA ILE A 57 0.61 -11.00 15.22
C ILE A 57 0.71 -10.25 16.54
N GLY A 58 -0.17 -10.58 17.51
CA GLY A 58 -0.16 -9.97 18.82
C GLY A 58 1.17 -10.15 19.54
N LEU A 59 1.72 -11.38 19.53
CA LEU A 59 3.01 -11.69 20.13
C LEU A 59 4.17 -10.94 19.44
N PHE A 60 4.18 -10.90 18.09
CA PHE A 60 5.18 -10.13 17.34
C PHE A 60 5.12 -8.64 17.68
N MET A 61 3.92 -8.06 17.78
CA MET A 61 3.76 -6.66 18.17
C MET A 61 4.30 -6.41 19.58
N LEU A 62 4.05 -7.33 20.53
CA LEU A 62 4.59 -7.25 21.88
C LEU A 62 6.13 -7.33 21.90
N ILE A 63 6.73 -8.27 21.17
CA ILE A 63 8.19 -8.40 21.06
C ILE A 63 8.78 -7.12 20.45
N MET A 64 8.19 -6.64 19.34
CA MET A 64 8.64 -5.41 18.68
C MET A 64 8.54 -4.18 19.58
N SER A 65 7.54 -4.11 20.47
CA SER A 65 7.34 -2.95 21.33
C SER A 65 8.53 -2.66 22.26
N PHE A 66 9.32 -3.67 22.62
CA PHE A 66 10.51 -3.52 23.47
C PHE A 66 11.77 -3.13 22.70
N GLN A 67 11.79 -3.33 21.38
CA GLN A 67 13.01 -3.17 20.57
C GLN A 67 12.91 -2.03 19.55
N VAL A 68 11.69 -1.69 19.10
CA VAL A 68 11.49 -0.80 17.95
C VAL A 68 11.96 0.63 18.19
N ASP A 69 11.75 1.15 19.39
CA ASP A 69 12.17 2.50 19.74
C ASP A 69 13.71 2.59 19.75
N TYR A 70 14.39 1.56 20.29
CA TYR A 70 15.86 1.45 20.23
C TYR A 70 16.37 1.41 18.78
N TRP A 71 15.76 0.61 17.91
CA TRP A 71 16.18 0.52 16.50
C TRP A 71 15.97 1.80 15.70
N ILE A 72 15.04 2.66 16.11
CA ILE A 72 14.76 3.93 15.44
C ILE A 72 15.59 5.08 16.04
N GLU A 73 15.85 5.05 17.35
CA GLU A 73 16.45 6.17 18.09
C GLU A 73 17.95 6.00 18.35
N ASP A 74 18.58 4.93 17.83
CA ASP A 74 20.01 4.68 18.00
C ASP A 74 20.83 5.90 17.51
N PRO A 75 21.78 6.40 18.30
CA PRO A 75 22.66 7.51 17.93
C PRO A 75 23.51 7.26 16.68
N GLU A 76 23.83 6.01 16.37
CA GLU A 76 24.58 5.62 15.17
C GLU A 76 23.69 5.59 13.90
N GLY A 77 22.39 5.75 14.05
CA GLY A 77 21.39 5.75 12.99
C GLY A 77 20.42 4.57 13.08
N PRO A 78 19.26 4.66 12.42
CA PRO A 78 18.23 3.63 12.49
C PRO A 78 18.69 2.29 11.92
N HIS A 79 18.42 1.21 12.64
CA HIS A 79 18.71 -0.17 12.21
C HIS A 79 17.67 -0.66 11.19
N ILE A 80 17.87 -0.36 9.91
CA ILE A 80 16.89 -0.61 8.84
C ILE A 80 16.66 -2.09 8.60
N LEU A 81 17.69 -2.93 8.62
CA LEU A 81 17.55 -4.36 8.32
C LEU A 81 16.70 -5.11 9.33
N PRO A 82 16.95 -5.07 10.66
CA PRO A 82 16.07 -5.71 11.64
C PRO A 82 14.66 -5.13 11.63
N LEU A 83 14.54 -3.80 11.46
CA LEU A 83 13.25 -3.13 11.34
C LEU A 83 12.44 -3.66 10.15
N THR A 84 13.08 -3.76 8.97
CA THR A 84 12.46 -4.31 7.76
C THR A 84 12.07 -5.78 7.93
N ALA A 85 12.95 -6.60 8.50
CA ALA A 85 12.69 -8.03 8.70
C ALA A 85 11.48 -8.27 9.62
N MET A 86 11.40 -7.54 10.74
CA MET A 86 10.31 -7.67 11.69
C MET A 86 8.99 -7.16 11.12
N PHE A 87 8.97 -5.99 10.49
CA PHE A 87 7.75 -5.49 9.85
C PHE A 87 7.34 -6.33 8.63
N PHE A 88 8.29 -6.92 7.89
CA PHE A 88 7.99 -7.87 6.82
C PHE A 88 7.28 -9.12 7.38
N ALA A 89 7.80 -9.71 8.45
CA ALA A 89 7.18 -10.85 9.12
C ALA A 89 5.77 -10.51 9.63
N LEU A 90 5.60 -9.33 10.26
CA LEU A 90 4.30 -8.85 10.70
C LEU A 90 3.31 -8.69 9.54
N ASN A 91 3.75 -8.09 8.42
CA ASN A 91 2.91 -7.94 7.23
C ASN A 91 2.61 -9.27 6.53
N PHE A 92 3.52 -10.25 6.56
CA PHE A 92 3.26 -11.60 6.08
C PHE A 92 2.14 -12.27 6.87
N LEU A 93 2.18 -12.18 8.20
CA LEU A 93 1.11 -12.66 9.08
C LEU A 93 -0.21 -11.91 8.83
N ALA A 94 -0.15 -10.58 8.68
CA ALA A 94 -1.33 -9.76 8.38
C ALA A 94 -1.95 -10.09 7.02
N ALA A 95 -1.14 -10.31 5.98
CA ALA A 95 -1.62 -10.75 4.66
C ALA A 95 -2.26 -12.14 4.71
N THR A 96 -1.75 -13.03 5.57
CA THR A 96 -2.30 -14.37 5.80
C THR A 96 -3.62 -14.29 6.58
N GLN A 97 -3.69 -13.42 7.59
CA GLN A 97 -4.93 -13.11 8.30
C GLN A 97 -6.01 -12.58 7.37
N ASP A 98 -5.67 -11.66 6.46
CA ASP A 98 -6.58 -11.05 5.49
C ASP A 98 -7.27 -12.10 4.61
N ILE A 99 -6.51 -13.11 4.11
CA ILE A 99 -7.08 -14.25 3.37
C ILE A 99 -8.10 -15.01 4.21
N ALA A 100 -7.80 -15.29 5.48
CA ALA A 100 -8.68 -16.04 6.37
C ALA A 100 -9.96 -15.26 6.70
N VAL A 101 -9.84 -13.95 6.99
CA VAL A 101 -10.97 -13.07 7.32
C VAL A 101 -11.91 -12.90 6.15
N ASP A 102 -11.37 -12.60 4.95
CA ASP A 102 -12.18 -12.43 3.74
C ASP A 102 -13.02 -13.68 3.46
N GLY A 103 -12.40 -14.87 3.59
CA GLY A 103 -13.11 -16.13 3.43
C GLY A 103 -14.16 -16.38 4.52
N TRP A 104 -13.88 -15.99 5.78
CA TRP A 104 -14.81 -16.20 6.90
C TRP A 104 -16.04 -15.29 6.83
N ALA A 105 -15.85 -14.05 6.40
CA ALA A 105 -16.94 -13.10 6.22
C ALA A 105 -18.05 -13.62 5.28
N LEU A 106 -17.66 -14.36 4.25
CA LEU A 106 -18.61 -14.98 3.29
C LEU A 106 -19.40 -16.16 3.86
N THR A 107 -18.83 -16.88 4.83
CA THR A 107 -19.46 -18.10 5.42
C THR A 107 -20.18 -17.82 6.73
N MET A 108 -19.75 -16.81 7.50
CA MET A 108 -20.32 -16.45 8.79
C MET A 108 -21.66 -15.71 8.68
N LEU A 109 -21.82 -14.92 7.62
CA LEU A 109 -23.00 -14.08 7.43
C LEU A 109 -24.13 -14.86 6.73
N LYS A 110 -25.38 -14.62 7.16
CA LYS A 110 -26.55 -15.10 6.41
C LYS A 110 -26.54 -14.52 4.99
N ARG A 111 -27.05 -15.28 4.02
CA ARG A 111 -27.08 -14.87 2.59
C ARG A 111 -27.63 -13.47 2.36
N GLU A 112 -28.65 -13.07 3.13
CA GLU A 112 -29.25 -11.74 3.08
C GLU A 112 -28.25 -10.61 3.49
N ASN A 113 -27.29 -10.94 4.35
CA ASN A 113 -26.33 -9.99 4.93
C ASN A 113 -24.90 -10.06 4.32
N VAL A 114 -24.66 -11.00 3.41
CA VAL A 114 -23.32 -11.14 2.77
C VAL A 114 -22.88 -9.86 2.08
N GLY A 115 -23.80 -9.07 1.50
CA GLY A 115 -23.50 -7.77 0.92
C GLY A 115 -22.92 -6.76 1.91
N HIS A 116 -23.22 -6.90 3.21
CA HIS A 116 -22.67 -6.02 4.25
C HIS A 116 -21.23 -6.38 4.67
N ALA A 117 -20.74 -7.58 4.29
CA ALA A 117 -19.38 -8.02 4.62
C ALA A 117 -18.32 -7.03 4.10
N SER A 118 -18.44 -6.61 2.85
CA SER A 118 -17.53 -5.65 2.23
C SER A 118 -17.58 -4.28 2.90
N THR A 119 -18.77 -3.83 3.31
CA THR A 119 -18.96 -2.58 4.05
C THR A 119 -18.29 -2.64 5.41
N CYS A 120 -18.52 -3.72 6.18
CA CYS A 120 -17.88 -3.91 7.48
C CYS A 120 -16.34 -3.98 7.35
N ASN A 121 -15.83 -4.69 6.35
CA ASN A 121 -14.40 -4.78 6.08
C ASN A 121 -13.81 -3.39 5.76
N SER A 122 -14.44 -2.63 4.86
CA SER A 122 -14.00 -1.26 4.51
C SER A 122 -14.05 -0.31 5.70
N MET A 123 -15.08 -0.39 6.54
CA MET A 123 -15.17 0.41 7.77
C MET A 123 -14.07 0.04 8.76
N GLY A 124 -13.82 -1.25 8.97
CA GLY A 124 -12.75 -1.74 9.85
C GLY A 124 -11.37 -1.29 9.36
N GLN A 125 -11.07 -1.43 8.06
CA GLN A 125 -9.83 -0.95 7.47
C GLN A 125 -9.67 0.58 7.62
N THR A 126 -10.74 1.35 7.39
CA THR A 126 -10.72 2.81 7.56
C THR A 126 -10.48 3.20 9.02
N ALA A 127 -11.15 2.55 9.96
CA ALA A 127 -10.94 2.79 11.39
C ALA A 127 -9.52 2.42 11.82
N GLY A 128 -9.00 1.27 11.38
CA GLY A 128 -7.62 0.85 11.63
C GLY A 128 -6.60 1.83 11.05
N TYR A 129 -6.83 2.32 9.85
CA TYR A 129 -5.98 3.33 9.23
C TYR A 129 -6.00 4.66 10.01
N LEU A 130 -7.17 5.11 10.46
CA LEU A 130 -7.29 6.31 11.30
C LEU A 130 -6.52 6.17 12.60
N LEU A 131 -6.69 5.06 13.31
CA LEU A 131 -5.98 4.81 14.57
C LEU A 131 -4.48 4.67 14.34
N GLY A 132 -4.07 3.85 13.37
CA GLY A 132 -2.66 3.53 13.12
C GLY A 132 -1.87 4.62 12.42
N TYR A 133 -2.52 5.54 11.73
CA TYR A 133 -1.84 6.62 11.02
C TYR A 133 -2.16 7.99 11.61
N VAL A 134 -3.43 8.38 11.69
CA VAL A 134 -3.79 9.75 12.10
C VAL A 134 -3.59 9.94 13.60
N VAL A 135 -4.22 9.08 14.42
CA VAL A 135 -4.16 9.20 15.88
C VAL A 135 -2.75 8.94 16.38
N PHE A 136 -2.09 7.91 15.86
CA PHE A 136 -0.70 7.61 16.22
C PHE A 136 0.24 8.76 15.88
N MET A 137 0.22 9.30 14.64
CA MET A 137 1.08 10.41 14.23
C MET A 137 0.87 11.67 15.06
N ALA A 138 -0.39 11.97 15.42
CA ALA A 138 -0.70 13.12 16.27
C ALA A 138 -0.15 12.93 17.69
N LEU A 139 -0.33 11.75 18.28
CA LEU A 139 0.13 11.47 19.66
C LEU A 139 1.65 11.23 19.76
N GLU A 140 2.31 10.84 18.68
CA GLU A 140 3.77 10.68 18.60
C GLU A 140 4.49 12.02 18.43
N SER A 141 3.80 13.04 17.91
CA SER A 141 4.35 14.38 17.75
C SER A 141 4.44 15.13 19.08
N ALA A 142 5.65 15.56 19.46
CA ALA A 142 5.86 16.42 20.62
C ALA A 142 5.15 17.78 20.46
N ASP A 143 5.23 18.37 19.26
CA ASP A 143 4.66 19.70 18.97
C ASP A 143 3.13 19.68 19.08
N PHE A 144 2.48 18.67 18.51
CA PHE A 144 1.03 18.50 18.64
C PHE A 144 0.61 18.29 20.10
N CYS A 145 1.30 17.40 20.82
CA CYS A 145 0.98 17.11 22.21
C CYS A 145 1.18 18.33 23.12
N ASN A 146 2.23 19.09 22.90
CA ASN A 146 2.52 20.29 23.69
C ASN A 146 1.54 21.43 23.38
N SER A 147 1.02 21.51 22.14
CA SER A 147 0.06 22.53 21.75
C SER A 147 -1.37 22.27 22.20
N TYR A 148 -1.79 20.98 22.26
CA TYR A 148 -3.20 20.62 22.42
C TYR A 148 -3.49 19.71 23.62
N LEU A 149 -2.52 18.93 24.13
CA LEU A 149 -2.78 17.89 25.14
C LEU A 149 -2.08 18.13 26.46
N ARG A 150 -1.00 18.92 26.49
CA ARG A 150 -0.16 19.12 27.69
C ARG A 150 -0.11 20.58 28.11
N SER A 151 -0.10 20.80 29.42
CA SER A 151 0.15 22.12 30.01
C SER A 151 1.64 22.41 30.19
N VAL A 152 2.48 21.36 30.33
CA VAL A 152 3.94 21.48 30.46
C VAL A 152 4.59 20.85 29.24
N PRO A 153 5.35 21.60 28.44
CA PRO A 153 6.03 21.08 27.25
C PRO A 153 7.04 19.97 27.59
N GLN A 154 7.06 18.93 26.76
CA GLN A 154 8.03 17.82 26.84
C GLN A 154 8.65 17.56 25.47
N PRO A 155 9.89 17.04 25.39
CA PRO A 155 10.58 16.83 24.11
C PRO A 155 10.06 15.62 23.32
N VAL A 156 9.18 14.80 23.89
CA VAL A 156 8.64 13.57 23.25
C VAL A 156 7.13 13.61 23.20
N GLY A 157 6.52 12.87 22.27
CA GLY A 157 5.07 12.68 22.19
C GLY A 157 4.47 11.98 23.41
N VAL A 158 3.16 11.82 23.46
CA VAL A 158 2.44 11.04 24.48
C VAL A 158 2.62 9.55 24.23
N VAL A 159 2.74 9.15 22.97
CA VAL A 159 2.82 7.75 22.52
C VAL A 159 4.07 7.58 21.68
N THR A 160 4.91 6.59 22.02
CA THR A 160 6.01 6.14 21.15
C THR A 160 5.52 5.00 20.25
N LEU A 161 6.29 4.64 19.22
CA LEU A 161 5.95 3.51 18.37
C LEU A 161 5.92 2.20 19.18
N GLY A 162 6.84 2.02 20.12
CA GLY A 162 6.86 0.88 21.02
C GLY A 162 5.61 0.78 21.90
N SER A 163 5.20 1.88 22.57
CA SER A 163 3.99 1.88 23.40
C SER A 163 2.72 1.67 22.58
N PHE A 164 2.67 2.17 21.35
CA PHE A 164 1.55 1.91 20.42
C PHE A 164 1.46 0.43 20.03
N LEU A 165 2.60 -0.20 19.71
CA LEU A 165 2.66 -1.63 19.38
C LEU A 165 2.27 -2.50 20.59
N LEU A 166 2.68 -2.12 21.79
CA LEU A 166 2.30 -2.80 23.05
C LEU A 166 0.78 -2.78 23.23
N TYR A 167 0.16 -1.62 23.08
CA TYR A 167 -1.29 -1.47 23.18
C TYR A 167 -2.02 -2.28 22.10
N CYS A 168 -1.64 -2.14 20.84
CA CYS A 168 -2.27 -2.87 19.74
C CYS A 168 -2.08 -4.39 19.88
N GLY A 169 -0.89 -4.85 20.25
CA GLY A 169 -0.61 -6.26 20.47
C GLY A 169 -1.48 -6.85 21.60
N SER A 170 -1.65 -6.10 22.70
CA SER A 170 -2.52 -6.50 23.80
C SER A 170 -3.99 -6.60 23.35
N VAL A 171 -4.49 -5.62 22.59
CA VAL A 171 -5.85 -5.64 22.03
C VAL A 171 -6.01 -6.83 21.09
N PHE A 172 -5.02 -7.13 20.23
CA PHE A 172 -5.03 -8.32 19.36
C PHE A 172 -5.17 -9.62 20.16
N LEU A 173 -4.40 -9.81 21.22
CA LEU A 173 -4.47 -11.02 22.04
C LEU A 173 -5.82 -11.16 22.74
N VAL A 174 -6.37 -10.08 23.30
CA VAL A 174 -7.68 -10.09 23.96
C VAL A 174 -8.80 -10.40 22.96
N THR A 175 -8.83 -9.68 21.82
CA THR A 175 -9.86 -9.89 20.80
C THR A 175 -9.78 -11.27 20.18
N THR A 176 -8.58 -11.79 19.95
CA THR A 176 -8.37 -13.16 19.41
C THR A 176 -8.88 -14.21 20.39
N THR A 177 -8.60 -14.04 21.68
CA THR A 177 -9.09 -14.93 22.73
C THR A 177 -10.62 -14.94 22.76
N LEU A 178 -11.24 -13.74 22.73
CA LEU A 178 -12.70 -13.62 22.70
C LEU A 178 -13.31 -14.27 21.46
N VAL A 179 -12.73 -14.03 20.27
CA VAL A 179 -13.19 -14.67 19.01
C VAL A 179 -13.01 -16.18 19.07
N GLY A 180 -11.86 -16.65 19.57
CA GLY A 180 -11.58 -18.08 19.72
C GLY A 180 -12.59 -18.81 20.60
N LEU A 181 -12.99 -18.18 21.72
CA LEU A 181 -13.90 -18.76 22.72
C LEU A 181 -15.38 -18.58 22.38
N LEU A 182 -15.78 -17.39 21.89
CA LEU A 182 -17.20 -17.04 21.75
C LEU A 182 -17.78 -17.33 20.37
N LYS A 183 -16.94 -17.39 19.33
CA LYS A 183 -17.43 -17.64 17.97
C LYS A 183 -17.25 -19.09 17.55
N THR A 184 -18.35 -19.71 17.12
CA THR A 184 -18.34 -21.04 16.49
C THR A 184 -18.46 -20.89 14.99
N GLU A 185 -17.68 -21.67 14.24
CA GLU A 185 -17.80 -21.75 12.78
C GLU A 185 -18.66 -22.94 12.43
N THR A 186 -19.78 -22.70 11.72
CA THR A 186 -20.65 -23.75 11.22
C THR A 186 -20.21 -24.14 9.81
N GLU A 187 -19.78 -25.38 9.63
CA GLU A 187 -19.40 -25.89 8.30
C GLU A 187 -20.62 -26.08 7.40
N PRO A 188 -20.49 -25.81 6.09
CA PRO A 188 -21.42 -26.33 5.08
C PRO A 188 -21.29 -27.85 5.03
N GLN A 189 -22.42 -28.60 5.08
CA GLN A 189 -22.53 -30.04 5.30
C GLN A 189 -21.93 -30.98 4.25
N HIS A 190 -21.21 -30.53 3.25
CA HIS A 190 -20.68 -31.37 2.16
C HIS A 190 -19.25 -31.03 1.76
N VAL A 191 -18.25 -31.51 2.49
CA VAL A 191 -16.89 -31.63 1.95
C VAL A 191 -16.27 -32.95 2.44
N ASP A 192 -16.09 -33.88 1.51
CA ASP A 192 -15.43 -35.16 1.74
C ASP A 192 -13.93 -34.98 2.06
N GLN A 193 -13.44 -35.73 3.03
CA GLN A 193 -12.14 -35.56 3.68
C GLN A 193 -10.94 -36.03 2.85
N ASP A 194 -11.13 -36.92 1.89
CA ASP A 194 -10.03 -37.51 1.11
C ASP A 194 -9.50 -36.63 -0.02
N GLN A 195 -10.01 -35.38 -0.16
CA GLN A 195 -9.70 -34.49 -1.26
C GLN A 195 -8.82 -33.25 -0.87
N THR A 196 -8.30 -33.17 0.34
CA THR A 196 -7.63 -31.92 0.80
C THR A 196 -6.40 -31.59 -0.05
N CYS A 197 -5.51 -32.54 -0.28
CA CYS A 197 -4.32 -32.33 -1.12
C CYS A 197 -4.69 -32.15 -2.60
N LEU A 198 -5.67 -32.91 -3.09
CA LEU A 198 -6.26 -32.75 -4.43
C LEU A 198 -6.94 -31.39 -4.59
N SER A 199 -7.55 -30.86 -3.54
CA SER A 199 -8.18 -29.53 -3.54
C SER A 199 -7.14 -28.39 -3.71
N VAL A 200 -5.97 -28.46 -3.02
CA VAL A 200 -4.87 -27.49 -3.21
C VAL A 200 -4.37 -27.53 -4.64
N ILE A 201 -4.03 -28.72 -5.13
CA ILE A 201 -3.50 -28.90 -6.49
C ILE A 201 -4.52 -28.42 -7.52
N ASN A 202 -5.80 -28.74 -7.33
CA ASN A 202 -6.87 -28.29 -8.21
C ASN A 202 -7.03 -26.77 -8.20
N THR A 203 -6.93 -26.12 -7.05
CA THR A 203 -6.99 -24.65 -6.95
C THR A 203 -5.80 -24.00 -7.65
N TYR A 204 -4.58 -24.51 -7.46
CA TYR A 204 -3.41 -24.02 -8.22
C TYR A 204 -3.53 -24.29 -9.72
N ARG A 205 -4.04 -25.46 -10.10
CA ARG A 205 -4.31 -25.80 -11.51
C ARG A 205 -5.31 -24.81 -12.13
N GLN A 206 -6.40 -24.50 -11.42
CA GLN A 206 -7.38 -23.49 -11.85
C GLN A 206 -6.76 -22.11 -12.00
N LEU A 207 -5.96 -21.66 -11.03
CA LEU A 207 -5.22 -20.39 -11.11
C LEU A 207 -4.32 -20.34 -12.34
N LEU A 208 -3.60 -21.44 -12.62
CA LEU A 208 -2.72 -21.53 -13.78
C LEU A 208 -3.53 -21.53 -15.09
N LEU A 209 -4.68 -22.19 -15.13
CA LEU A 209 -5.56 -22.17 -16.31
C LEU A 209 -6.10 -20.75 -16.56
N ILE A 210 -6.56 -20.06 -15.53
CA ILE A 210 -6.99 -18.65 -15.61
C ILE A 210 -5.82 -17.77 -16.09
N ALA A 211 -4.64 -17.91 -15.49
CA ALA A 211 -3.46 -17.12 -15.85
C ALA A 211 -2.95 -17.37 -17.29
N ARG A 212 -3.28 -18.55 -17.87
CA ARG A 212 -2.94 -18.89 -19.27
C ARG A 212 -3.90 -18.28 -20.29
N LEU A 213 -5.06 -17.80 -19.90
CA LEU A 213 -6.00 -17.15 -20.81
C LEU A 213 -5.35 -15.93 -21.48
N PRO A 214 -5.43 -15.76 -22.81
CA PRO A 214 -4.81 -14.64 -23.52
C PRO A 214 -5.29 -13.27 -23.00
N ALA A 215 -6.57 -13.16 -22.68
CA ALA A 215 -7.15 -11.93 -22.10
C ALA A 215 -6.52 -11.61 -20.73
N VAL A 216 -6.38 -12.61 -19.85
CA VAL A 216 -5.77 -12.45 -18.51
C VAL A 216 -4.29 -12.12 -18.60
N ARG A 217 -3.54 -12.77 -19.51
CA ARG A 217 -2.12 -12.45 -19.71
C ARG A 217 -1.91 -11.02 -20.20
N THR A 218 -2.71 -10.58 -21.15
CA THR A 218 -2.67 -9.19 -21.63
C THR A 218 -3.02 -8.21 -20.52
N MET A 219 -4.08 -8.50 -19.74
CA MET A 219 -4.46 -7.69 -18.58
C MET A 219 -3.36 -7.69 -17.52
N ALA A 220 -2.70 -8.81 -17.26
CA ALA A 220 -1.58 -8.88 -16.32
C ALA A 220 -0.44 -7.93 -16.71
N VAL A 221 -0.07 -7.87 -18.00
CA VAL A 221 0.94 -6.92 -18.48
C VAL A 221 0.48 -5.48 -18.27
N VAL A 222 -0.78 -5.16 -18.54
CA VAL A 222 -1.35 -3.83 -18.28
C VAL A 222 -1.23 -3.49 -16.79
N LEU A 223 -1.67 -4.41 -15.90
CA LEU A 223 -1.67 -4.17 -14.45
C LEU A 223 -0.27 -4.04 -13.86
N LEU A 224 0.68 -4.83 -14.35
CA LEU A 224 2.07 -4.79 -13.88
C LEU A 224 2.83 -3.56 -14.34
N THR A 225 2.37 -2.87 -15.40
CA THR A 225 3.17 -1.80 -16.03
C THR A 225 2.57 -0.40 -15.90
N TYR A 226 1.24 -0.24 -15.81
CA TYR A 226 0.63 1.10 -15.84
C TYR A 226 1.05 1.99 -14.65
N GLN A 227 1.39 1.40 -13.50
CA GLN A 227 1.76 2.15 -12.30
C GLN A 227 3.19 2.69 -12.33
N ILE A 228 4.05 2.23 -13.26
CA ILE A 228 5.41 2.77 -13.45
C ILE A 228 5.35 4.29 -13.62
N ALA A 229 4.38 4.77 -14.42
CA ALA A 229 4.17 6.18 -14.72
C ALA A 229 3.99 7.08 -13.49
N PHE A 230 3.50 6.52 -12.38
CA PHE A 230 3.14 7.27 -11.17
C PHE A 230 4.05 6.96 -9.99
N SER A 231 4.92 5.97 -10.12
CA SER A 231 5.69 5.39 -9.00
C SER A 231 6.60 6.40 -8.31
N ALA A 232 7.23 7.33 -9.05
CA ALA A 232 8.07 8.38 -8.47
C ALA A 232 7.23 9.36 -7.62
N ASN A 233 6.07 9.76 -8.14
CA ASN A 233 5.17 10.64 -7.41
C ASN A 233 4.57 9.95 -6.18
N ASP A 234 4.11 8.72 -6.32
CA ASP A 234 3.43 7.97 -5.27
C ASP A 234 4.34 7.60 -4.09
N SER A 235 5.65 7.37 -4.33
CA SER A 235 6.58 6.92 -3.30
C SER A 235 7.45 8.02 -2.69
N VAL A 236 7.85 9.02 -3.48
CA VAL A 236 8.89 9.97 -3.06
C VAL A 236 8.35 11.35 -2.71
N THR A 237 7.23 11.81 -3.29
CA THR A 237 6.71 13.17 -3.07
C THR A 237 6.56 13.52 -1.60
N TRP A 238 5.95 12.62 -0.80
CA TRP A 238 5.73 12.86 0.64
C TRP A 238 7.04 12.92 1.42
N LEU A 239 7.99 12.05 1.06
CA LEU A 239 9.31 12.03 1.67
C LEU A 239 10.07 13.33 1.38
N LYS A 240 9.95 13.84 0.14
CA LYS A 240 10.54 15.13 -0.24
C LYS A 240 9.91 16.32 0.48
N LEU A 241 8.61 16.33 0.69
CA LEU A 241 7.95 17.37 1.47
C LEU A 241 8.42 17.37 2.94
N VAL A 242 8.61 16.17 3.54
CA VAL A 242 9.19 16.05 4.89
C VAL A 242 10.63 16.58 4.90
N SER A 243 11.48 16.19 3.94
CA SER A 243 12.85 16.70 3.85
C SER A 243 12.92 18.21 3.54
N ALA A 244 11.88 18.79 2.93
CA ALA A 244 11.73 20.24 2.75
C ALA A 244 11.24 20.96 4.02
N GLY A 245 11.07 20.25 5.14
CA GLY A 245 10.70 20.84 6.44
C GLY A 245 9.19 20.83 6.73
N VAL A 246 8.35 20.19 5.93
CA VAL A 246 6.93 20.05 6.24
C VAL A 246 6.75 19.07 7.41
N PRO A 247 6.10 19.46 8.52
CA PRO A 247 5.90 18.58 9.66
C PRO A 247 5.11 17.32 9.26
N LYS A 248 5.59 16.15 9.68
CA LYS A 248 4.97 14.83 9.35
C LYS A 248 3.52 14.72 9.83
N GLU A 249 3.17 15.40 10.91
CA GLU A 249 1.83 15.42 11.51
C GLU A 249 0.80 16.06 10.57
N GLN A 250 1.22 17.04 9.78
CA GLN A 250 0.32 17.71 8.84
C GLN A 250 -0.22 16.76 7.75
N PHE A 251 0.54 15.74 7.40
CA PHE A 251 0.05 14.72 6.46
C PHE A 251 -1.09 13.89 7.05
N ALA A 252 -1.07 13.65 8.37
CA ALA A 252 -2.18 13.00 9.07
C ALA A 252 -3.45 13.88 9.00
N VAL A 253 -3.32 15.19 9.26
CA VAL A 253 -4.42 16.16 9.15
C VAL A 253 -4.97 16.23 7.73
N VAL A 254 -4.08 16.35 6.72
CA VAL A 254 -4.48 16.35 5.30
C VAL A 254 -5.23 15.07 4.95
N THR A 255 -4.77 13.92 5.41
CA THR A 255 -5.44 12.62 5.18
C THR A 255 -6.81 12.56 5.83
N MET A 256 -6.96 13.11 7.04
CA MET A 256 -8.25 13.19 7.74
C MET A 256 -9.25 14.04 6.95
N CYS A 257 -8.82 15.18 6.41
CA CYS A 257 -9.65 16.03 5.55
C CYS A 257 -10.14 15.31 4.28
N MET A 258 -9.45 14.26 3.83
CA MET A 258 -9.82 13.48 2.63
C MET A 258 -10.82 12.36 2.91
N LEU A 259 -11.17 12.06 4.15
CA LEU A 259 -12.11 10.97 4.48
C LEU A 259 -13.49 11.14 3.82
N PRO A 260 -14.13 12.32 3.87
CA PRO A 260 -15.41 12.53 3.20
C PRO A 260 -15.30 12.27 1.69
N LEU A 261 -14.18 12.69 1.07
CA LEU A 261 -13.95 12.47 -0.36
C LEU A 261 -13.81 10.97 -0.68
N LYS A 262 -13.09 10.21 0.14
CA LYS A 262 -12.92 8.75 -0.04
C LYS A 262 -14.24 7.98 0.05
N ILE A 263 -15.18 8.45 0.85
CA ILE A 263 -16.50 7.83 1.03
C ILE A 263 -17.45 8.24 -0.11
N THR A 264 -17.46 9.50 -0.50
CA THR A 264 -18.43 10.04 -1.48
C THR A 264 -18.03 9.72 -2.92
N LEU A 265 -16.75 9.69 -3.22
CA LEU A 265 -16.24 9.51 -4.58
C LEU A 265 -16.69 8.21 -5.27
N PRO A 266 -16.63 7.01 -4.63
CA PRO A 266 -17.14 5.78 -5.23
C PRO A 266 -18.63 5.86 -5.58
N VAL A 267 -19.44 6.51 -4.75
CA VAL A 267 -20.88 6.71 -4.99
C VAL A 267 -21.11 7.63 -6.19
N LEU A 268 -20.34 8.72 -6.29
CA LEU A 268 -20.43 9.65 -7.43
C LEU A 268 -19.98 9.00 -8.74
N LEU A 269 -18.96 8.14 -8.67
CA LEU A 269 -18.42 7.43 -9.83
C LEU A 269 -19.30 6.25 -10.25
N ALA A 270 -20.12 5.68 -9.36
CA ALA A 270 -20.92 4.49 -9.63
C ALA A 270 -21.72 4.61 -10.95
N LYS A 271 -22.36 5.76 -11.19
CA LYS A 271 -23.14 6.01 -12.41
C LYS A 271 -22.32 6.01 -13.71
N TYR A 272 -21.00 6.24 -13.65
CA TYR A 272 -20.11 6.24 -14.81
C TYR A 272 -19.37 4.91 -15.01
N VAL A 273 -19.36 4.09 -13.97
CA VAL A 273 -18.59 2.84 -13.91
C VAL A 273 -19.50 1.61 -14.04
N VAL A 274 -20.79 1.76 -13.67
CA VAL A 274 -21.80 0.73 -13.89
C VAL A 274 -22.21 0.74 -15.38
N GLY A 275 -21.79 -0.30 -16.11
CA GLY A 275 -22.10 -0.42 -17.54
C GLY A 275 -21.14 -1.36 -18.27
N GLU A 276 -21.20 -1.32 -19.59
CA GLU A 276 -20.38 -2.21 -20.44
C GLU A 276 -18.92 -1.77 -20.54
N THR A 277 -18.62 -0.49 -20.29
CA THR A 277 -17.30 0.10 -20.54
C THR A 277 -16.70 0.83 -19.31
N PRO A 278 -16.54 0.13 -18.15
CA PRO A 278 -16.02 0.78 -16.95
C PRO A 278 -14.61 1.38 -17.12
N MET A 279 -13.75 0.75 -17.95
CA MET A 279 -12.38 1.19 -18.17
C MET A 279 -12.25 2.45 -19.05
N ASP A 280 -13.34 2.97 -19.63
CA ASP A 280 -13.32 4.25 -20.33
C ASP A 280 -13.01 5.42 -19.39
N VAL A 281 -13.49 5.35 -18.15
CA VAL A 281 -13.16 6.32 -17.10
C VAL A 281 -11.66 6.24 -16.77
N PHE A 282 -11.10 5.02 -16.67
CA PHE A 282 -9.66 4.82 -16.47
C PHE A 282 -8.86 5.50 -17.60
N ASN A 283 -9.22 5.26 -18.86
CA ASN A 283 -8.55 5.82 -20.02
C ASN A 283 -8.63 7.35 -20.10
N LYS A 284 -9.69 7.97 -19.55
CA LYS A 284 -9.84 9.43 -19.46
C LYS A 284 -9.06 10.02 -18.29
N VAL A 285 -9.00 9.31 -17.17
CA VAL A 285 -8.33 9.75 -15.94
C VAL A 285 -6.81 9.61 -16.02
N TYR A 286 -6.32 8.58 -16.71
CA TYR A 286 -4.89 8.28 -16.82
C TYR A 286 -4.04 9.49 -17.28
N PRO A 287 -4.36 10.18 -18.43
CA PRO A 287 -3.60 11.35 -18.86
C PRO A 287 -3.69 12.52 -17.86
N CYS A 288 -4.84 12.70 -17.20
CA CYS A 288 -4.99 13.76 -16.18
C CYS A 288 -4.07 13.50 -14.99
N ARG A 289 -4.04 12.26 -14.49
CA ARG A 289 -3.13 11.87 -13.39
C ARG A 289 -1.66 11.98 -13.83
N LEU A 290 -1.34 11.64 -15.08
CA LEU A 290 0.02 11.75 -15.61
C LEU A 290 0.49 13.22 -15.69
N ALA A 291 -0.35 14.12 -16.17
CA ALA A 291 -0.06 15.56 -16.17
C ALA A 291 0.08 16.08 -14.71
N PHE A 292 -0.67 15.53 -13.78
CA PHE A 292 -0.64 15.92 -12.40
C PHE A 292 0.66 15.55 -11.68
N ASN A 293 1.44 14.55 -12.17
CA ASN A 293 2.78 14.28 -11.68
C ASN A 293 3.70 15.52 -11.76
N LEU A 294 3.56 16.29 -12.85
CA LEU A 294 4.35 17.53 -13.02
C LEU A 294 3.88 18.63 -12.06
N VAL A 295 2.57 18.71 -11.80
CA VAL A 295 2.01 19.68 -10.83
C VAL A 295 2.54 19.38 -9.42
N THR A 296 2.54 18.12 -9.02
CA THR A 296 3.06 17.71 -7.69
C THR A 296 4.56 17.90 -7.59
N ALA A 297 5.34 17.62 -8.64
CA ALA A 297 6.77 17.87 -8.67
C ALA A 297 7.07 19.40 -8.58
N GLY A 298 6.31 20.22 -9.31
CA GLY A 298 6.39 21.67 -9.21
C GLY A 298 6.05 22.19 -7.80
N PHE A 299 5.04 21.59 -7.15
CA PHE A 299 4.69 21.93 -5.78
C PHE A 299 5.83 21.60 -4.80
N VAL A 300 6.43 20.43 -4.92
CA VAL A 300 7.61 20.04 -4.11
C VAL A 300 8.75 21.04 -4.32
N TRP A 301 9.00 21.45 -5.57
CA TRP A 301 10.05 22.41 -5.90
C TRP A 301 9.82 23.80 -5.28
N VAL A 302 8.58 24.27 -5.27
CA VAL A 302 8.21 25.57 -4.69
C VAL A 302 8.16 25.53 -3.17
N THR A 303 7.93 24.39 -2.54
CA THR A 303 7.75 24.23 -1.07
C THR A 303 8.84 24.93 -0.23
N PRO A 304 10.16 24.74 -0.49
CA PRO A 304 11.19 25.44 0.31
C PRO A 304 11.12 26.98 0.21
N HIS A 305 10.66 27.50 -0.95
CA HIS A 305 10.55 28.94 -1.18
C HIS A 305 9.33 29.58 -0.49
N LEU A 306 8.35 28.76 -0.10
CA LEU A 306 7.16 29.22 0.62
C LEU A 306 7.35 29.26 2.13
N MET A 307 8.49 28.77 2.64
CA MET A 307 8.81 28.81 4.06
C MET A 307 9.16 30.24 4.50
N VAL A 308 8.47 30.77 5.51
CA VAL A 308 8.72 32.10 6.08
C VAL A 308 9.12 31.95 7.54
N LYS A 309 10.31 32.42 7.94
CA LYS A 309 10.83 32.35 9.32
C LYS A 309 10.73 30.94 9.94
N HIS A 310 11.11 29.90 9.20
CA HIS A 310 11.04 28.49 9.59
C HIS A 310 9.64 27.94 9.82
N HIS A 311 8.58 28.64 9.40
CA HIS A 311 7.20 28.15 9.45
C HIS A 311 6.53 28.29 8.09
N PHE A 312 5.61 27.33 7.80
CA PHE A 312 4.77 27.44 6.61
C PHE A 312 3.53 28.28 6.92
N PRO A 313 3.16 29.23 6.06
CA PRO A 313 1.96 30.02 6.23
C PRO A 313 0.69 29.15 6.07
N THR A 314 -0.43 29.55 6.68
CA THR A 314 -1.68 28.80 6.68
C THR A 314 -2.19 28.46 5.27
N TYR A 315 -2.01 29.36 4.30
CA TYR A 315 -2.45 29.12 2.91
C TYR A 315 -1.68 27.94 2.26
N TYR A 316 -0.44 27.65 2.69
CA TYR A 316 0.33 26.51 2.21
C TYR A 316 -0.38 25.20 2.51
N TYR A 317 -0.91 25.04 3.72
CA TYR A 317 -1.65 23.84 4.10
C TYR A 317 -2.98 23.70 3.33
N GLY A 318 -3.65 24.83 3.05
CA GLY A 318 -4.82 24.83 2.15
C GLY A 318 -4.48 24.34 0.74
N LEU A 319 -3.34 24.80 0.19
CA LEU A 319 -2.84 24.35 -1.11
C LEU A 319 -2.44 22.86 -1.08
N LEU A 320 -1.78 22.41 -0.02
CA LEU A 320 -1.42 21.00 0.19
C LEU A 320 -2.66 20.11 0.20
N VAL A 321 -3.71 20.49 0.94
CA VAL A 321 -5.00 19.78 0.97
C VAL A 321 -5.64 19.73 -0.41
N LEU A 322 -5.64 20.84 -1.15
CA LEU A 322 -6.20 20.91 -2.51
C LEU A 322 -5.46 19.98 -3.47
N ILE A 323 -4.13 20.07 -3.53
CA ILE A 323 -3.30 19.24 -4.40
C ILE A 323 -3.48 17.76 -4.06
N TYR A 324 -3.44 17.41 -2.78
CA TYR A 324 -3.66 16.05 -2.34
C TYR A 324 -5.08 15.56 -2.64
N GLY A 325 -6.09 16.42 -2.48
CA GLY A 325 -7.47 16.10 -2.80
C GLY A 325 -7.66 15.75 -4.28
N VAL A 326 -7.11 16.58 -5.18
CA VAL A 326 -7.14 16.33 -6.63
C VAL A 326 -6.41 15.03 -6.97
N TYR A 327 -5.22 14.81 -6.38
CA TYR A 327 -4.49 13.56 -6.55
C TYR A 327 -5.33 12.33 -6.12
N GLN A 328 -6.02 12.40 -4.99
CA GLN A 328 -6.88 11.31 -4.50
C GLN A 328 -8.06 11.04 -5.43
N VAL A 329 -8.65 12.08 -6.04
CA VAL A 329 -9.73 11.91 -7.04
C VAL A 329 -9.25 11.05 -8.20
N TRP A 330 -8.08 11.36 -8.78
CA TRP A 330 -7.53 10.57 -9.88
C TRP A 330 -7.19 9.13 -9.46
N LEU A 331 -6.55 8.96 -8.31
CA LEU A 331 -6.16 7.66 -7.76
C LEU A 331 -7.39 6.75 -7.55
N PHE A 332 -8.40 7.25 -6.80
CA PHE A 332 -9.59 6.47 -6.50
C PHE A 332 -10.46 6.21 -7.73
N SER A 333 -10.53 7.15 -8.67
CA SER A 333 -11.26 6.93 -9.93
C SER A 333 -10.67 5.75 -10.70
N MET A 334 -9.35 5.65 -10.80
CA MET A 334 -8.69 4.52 -11.45
C MET A 334 -8.94 3.21 -10.68
N PHE A 335 -8.87 3.24 -9.36
CA PHE A 335 -9.10 2.06 -8.52
C PHE A 335 -10.54 1.52 -8.67
N VAL A 336 -11.54 2.39 -8.54
CA VAL A 336 -12.97 1.99 -8.62
C VAL A 336 -13.30 1.40 -10.00
N THR A 337 -12.77 1.98 -11.08
CA THR A 337 -12.98 1.47 -12.44
C THR A 337 -12.35 0.10 -12.66
N GLN A 338 -11.16 -0.14 -12.10
CA GLN A 338 -10.51 -1.44 -12.15
C GLN A 338 -11.32 -2.50 -11.40
N MET A 339 -11.78 -2.19 -10.17
CA MET A 339 -12.58 -3.12 -9.38
C MET A 339 -13.90 -3.49 -10.09
N ALA A 340 -14.57 -2.53 -10.72
CA ALA A 340 -15.78 -2.79 -11.51
C ALA A 340 -15.50 -3.66 -12.74
N PHE A 341 -14.39 -3.41 -13.42
CA PHE A 341 -13.97 -4.25 -14.54
C PHE A 341 -13.66 -5.68 -14.10
N TYR A 342 -12.93 -5.86 -12.99
CA TYR A 342 -12.63 -7.20 -12.45
C TYR A 342 -13.89 -7.97 -12.09
N ALA A 343 -14.86 -7.31 -11.44
CA ALA A 343 -16.15 -7.92 -11.12
C ALA A 343 -16.91 -8.37 -12.37
N ARG A 344 -16.83 -7.59 -13.47
CA ARG A 344 -17.50 -7.90 -14.74
C ARG A 344 -16.88 -9.10 -15.46
N VAL A 345 -15.54 -9.19 -15.51
CA VAL A 345 -14.84 -10.23 -16.27
C VAL A 345 -14.64 -11.52 -15.49
N SER A 346 -14.79 -11.48 -14.17
CA SER A 346 -14.63 -12.66 -13.32
C SER A 346 -15.70 -13.69 -13.60
N ASP A 347 -15.26 -14.95 -13.82
CA ASP A 347 -16.18 -16.07 -13.97
C ASP A 347 -16.93 -16.32 -12.65
N PRO A 348 -18.28 -16.33 -12.62
CA PRO A 348 -19.05 -16.62 -11.43
C PRO A 348 -18.69 -17.96 -10.74
N ALA A 349 -18.25 -18.95 -11.52
CA ALA A 349 -17.82 -20.25 -11.00
C ALA A 349 -16.53 -20.16 -10.15
N PHE A 350 -15.64 -19.19 -10.47
CA PHE A 350 -14.32 -19.00 -9.86
C PHE A 350 -14.10 -17.55 -9.42
N GLY A 351 -15.16 -16.77 -9.25
CA GLY A 351 -15.12 -15.31 -9.12
C GLY A 351 -14.20 -14.80 -8.01
N GLY A 352 -14.19 -15.45 -6.85
CA GLY A 352 -13.31 -15.07 -5.75
C GLY A 352 -11.83 -15.22 -6.12
N THR A 353 -11.44 -16.35 -6.68
CA THR A 353 -10.06 -16.63 -7.11
C THR A 353 -9.62 -15.69 -8.25
N TYR A 354 -10.53 -15.41 -9.19
CA TYR A 354 -10.27 -14.55 -10.34
C TYR A 354 -10.02 -13.10 -9.90
N MET A 355 -10.92 -12.53 -9.09
CA MET A 355 -10.77 -11.19 -8.55
C MET A 355 -9.51 -11.05 -7.70
N THR A 356 -9.21 -12.06 -6.87
CA THR A 356 -7.99 -12.09 -6.05
C THR A 356 -6.73 -12.08 -6.92
N LEU A 357 -6.72 -12.85 -8.02
CA LEU A 357 -5.60 -12.84 -8.98
C LEU A 357 -5.37 -11.44 -9.55
N LEU A 358 -6.41 -10.81 -10.12
CA LEU A 358 -6.29 -9.49 -10.74
C LEU A 358 -5.91 -8.41 -9.71
N ASN A 359 -6.48 -8.47 -8.51
CA ASN A 359 -6.15 -7.54 -7.42
C ASN A 359 -4.70 -7.71 -6.94
N THR A 360 -4.22 -8.95 -6.82
CA THR A 360 -2.82 -9.24 -6.49
C THR A 360 -1.85 -8.72 -7.55
N LEU A 361 -2.20 -8.89 -8.84
CA LEU A 361 -1.40 -8.33 -9.95
C LEU A 361 -1.37 -6.80 -9.91
N THR A 362 -2.50 -6.15 -9.56
CA THR A 362 -2.54 -4.69 -9.38
C THR A 362 -1.64 -4.23 -8.23
N ASN A 363 -1.69 -4.90 -7.10
CA ASN A 363 -0.86 -4.59 -5.94
C ASN A 363 0.64 -4.79 -6.24
N LEU A 364 0.96 -5.90 -6.92
CA LEU A 364 2.33 -6.16 -7.36
C LEU A 364 2.81 -5.10 -8.34
N GLY A 365 1.96 -4.74 -9.33
CA GLY A 365 2.25 -3.67 -10.30
C GLY A 365 2.49 -2.30 -9.68
N GLY A 366 1.94 -2.06 -8.48
CA GLY A 366 2.25 -0.85 -7.70
C GLY A 366 3.50 -0.98 -6.84
N SER A 367 3.79 -2.16 -6.30
CA SER A 367 4.84 -2.35 -5.31
C SER A 367 6.24 -2.34 -5.94
N TRP A 368 6.47 -3.11 -7.02
CA TRP A 368 7.80 -3.23 -7.59
C TRP A 368 8.34 -1.92 -8.19
N PRO A 369 7.56 -1.06 -8.90
CA PRO A 369 8.12 0.17 -9.43
C PRO A 369 8.45 1.18 -8.33
N ARG A 370 7.65 1.21 -7.24
CA ARG A 370 7.92 2.07 -6.08
C ARG A 370 9.22 1.71 -5.39
N THR A 371 9.47 0.41 -5.19
CA THR A 371 10.74 -0.08 -4.63
C THR A 371 11.92 0.32 -5.51
N LEU A 372 11.81 0.14 -6.84
CA LEU A 372 12.88 0.53 -7.77
C LEU A 372 13.11 2.06 -7.78
N VAL A 373 12.06 2.85 -7.79
CA VAL A 373 12.20 4.31 -7.72
C VAL A 373 12.96 4.73 -6.48
N LEU A 374 12.60 4.22 -5.30
CA LEU A 374 13.30 4.52 -4.06
C LEU A 374 14.77 4.12 -4.11
N LEU A 375 15.08 2.98 -4.74
CA LEU A 375 16.45 2.51 -4.92
C LEU A 375 17.31 3.46 -5.79
N PHE A 376 16.70 4.05 -6.81
CA PHE A 376 17.42 4.88 -7.78
C PHE A 376 17.46 6.38 -7.43
N VAL A 377 16.62 6.88 -6.51
CA VAL A 377 16.58 8.30 -6.15
C VAL A 377 17.95 8.81 -5.71
N ASP A 378 18.63 8.09 -4.79
CA ASP A 378 19.93 8.49 -4.26
C ASP A 378 21.01 8.45 -5.35
N GLY A 379 21.02 7.39 -6.17
CA GLY A 379 21.98 7.22 -7.26
C GLY A 379 21.86 8.27 -8.37
N LEU A 380 20.68 8.85 -8.54
CA LEU A 380 20.42 9.94 -9.51
C LEU A 380 20.48 11.32 -8.88
N THR A 381 20.77 11.41 -7.59
CA THR A 381 20.93 12.70 -6.88
C THR A 381 22.39 13.08 -6.82
N PHE A 382 22.78 14.13 -7.54
CA PHE A 382 24.13 14.65 -7.56
C PHE A 382 24.24 15.86 -6.63
N LYS A 383 25.15 15.78 -5.66
CA LYS A 383 25.41 16.83 -4.67
C LYS A 383 26.86 17.27 -4.74
N TYR A 384 27.12 18.56 -4.46
CA TYR A 384 28.46 19.11 -4.35
C TYR A 384 28.61 19.89 -3.03
N CYS A 385 29.84 19.99 -2.54
CA CYS A 385 30.16 20.77 -1.36
C CYS A 385 30.26 22.26 -1.69
N SER A 386 29.69 23.14 -0.87
CA SER A 386 29.71 24.59 -1.08
C SER A 386 31.13 25.19 -1.05
N ASN A 387 32.03 24.58 -0.26
CA ASN A 387 33.41 25.08 -0.09
C ASN A 387 34.37 24.57 -1.17
N ASP A 388 34.06 23.43 -1.80
CA ASP A 388 34.85 22.88 -2.89
C ASP A 388 33.91 22.13 -3.88
N THR A 389 33.62 22.78 -4.99
CA THR A 389 32.74 22.26 -6.05
C THR A 389 33.29 21.00 -6.73
N LYS A 390 34.56 20.64 -6.50
CA LYS A 390 35.14 19.36 -6.99
C LYS A 390 34.84 18.19 -6.06
N ASN A 391 34.53 18.46 -4.79
CA ASN A 391 34.17 17.43 -3.83
C ASN A 391 32.68 17.07 -3.94
N VAL A 392 32.39 15.88 -4.42
CA VAL A 392 31.04 15.35 -4.62
C VAL A 392 30.57 14.70 -3.30
N CYS A 393 29.49 15.20 -2.73
CA CYS A 393 28.85 14.61 -1.54
C CYS A 393 28.04 13.35 -1.91
N SER A 394 28.68 12.33 -2.49
CA SER A 394 27.97 11.12 -2.98
C SER A 394 27.77 10.06 -1.92
N ASN A 395 28.57 10.07 -0.85
CA ASN A 395 28.52 9.09 0.25
C ASN A 395 28.42 9.79 1.61
N PRO A 396 27.88 9.13 2.65
CA PRO A 396 27.80 9.71 4.00
C PRO A 396 29.15 10.19 4.54
N ASP A 397 30.25 9.50 4.23
CA ASP A 397 31.59 9.90 4.65
C ASP A 397 32.04 11.21 3.99
N LEU A 398 31.73 11.38 2.70
CA LEU A 398 32.04 12.62 1.97
C LEU A 398 31.16 13.79 2.41
N VAL A 399 29.94 13.50 2.85
CA VAL A 399 29.06 14.52 3.48
C VAL A 399 29.70 15.01 4.78
N LYS A 400 30.15 14.10 5.66
CA LYS A 400 30.87 14.46 6.91
C LYS A 400 32.13 15.28 6.63
N VAL A 401 32.94 14.87 5.66
CA VAL A 401 34.16 15.61 5.26
C VAL A 401 33.81 17.03 4.80
N CYS A 402 32.68 17.22 4.10
CA CYS A 402 32.23 18.54 3.69
C CYS A 402 31.75 19.37 4.89
N GLU A 403 31.02 18.79 5.82
CA GLU A 403 30.51 19.44 7.03
C GLU A 403 31.63 19.78 8.01
N ASP A 404 32.61 18.90 8.19
CA ASP A 404 33.80 19.14 9.00
C ASP A 404 34.64 20.31 8.45
N GLY A 405 34.57 20.54 7.12
CA GLY A 405 35.14 21.71 6.44
C GLY A 405 34.26 22.98 6.47
N TYR A 406 33.21 23.02 7.31
CA TYR A 406 32.19 24.09 7.35
C TYR A 406 31.49 24.35 6.01
N GLY A 407 31.41 23.31 5.14
CA GLY A 407 30.66 23.34 3.88
C GLY A 407 29.26 22.78 4.06
N LEU A 408 28.36 23.10 3.12
CA LEU A 408 27.04 22.53 3.00
C LEU A 408 26.95 21.75 1.68
N CYS A 409 26.36 20.56 1.71
CA CYS A 409 26.12 19.78 0.50
C CYS A 409 24.86 20.28 -0.21
N HIS A 410 25.03 20.92 -1.37
CA HIS A 410 23.94 21.36 -2.24
C HIS A 410 23.68 20.35 -3.36
N SER A 411 22.41 20.02 -3.60
CA SER A 411 22.02 19.17 -4.73
C SER A 411 22.01 20.00 -6.02
N TYR A 412 22.85 19.61 -6.98
CA TYR A 412 22.83 20.14 -8.34
C TYR A 412 21.71 19.53 -9.18
N VAL A 413 21.55 18.19 -9.08
CA VAL A 413 20.45 17.45 -9.68
C VAL A 413 19.82 16.61 -8.58
N ASP A 414 18.52 16.73 -8.41
CA ASP A 414 17.77 15.90 -7.48
C ASP A 414 17.12 14.73 -8.24
N GLY A 415 17.46 13.50 -7.86
CA GLY A 415 16.98 12.26 -8.49
C GLY A 415 15.45 12.14 -8.51
N TYR A 416 14.74 12.78 -7.60
CA TYR A 416 13.29 12.82 -7.60
C TYR A 416 12.74 13.42 -8.91
N TYR A 417 13.20 14.60 -9.31
CA TYR A 417 12.71 15.26 -10.52
C TYR A 417 13.10 14.50 -11.78
N VAL A 418 14.31 13.92 -11.80
CA VAL A 418 14.76 13.05 -12.90
C VAL A 418 13.82 11.86 -13.05
N LEU A 419 13.52 11.18 -11.95
CA LEU A 419 12.64 10.01 -11.95
C LEU A 419 11.18 10.37 -12.29
N VAL A 420 10.67 11.51 -11.82
CA VAL A 420 9.34 12.01 -12.23
C VAL A 420 9.31 12.24 -13.75
N GLY A 421 10.38 12.83 -14.32
CA GLY A 421 10.52 13.01 -15.76
C GLY A 421 10.54 11.67 -16.51
N ILE A 422 11.37 10.73 -16.10
CA ILE A 422 11.47 9.39 -16.70
C ILE A 422 10.14 8.64 -16.62
N CYS A 423 9.52 8.60 -15.44
CA CYS A 423 8.22 7.95 -15.22
C CYS A 423 7.12 8.59 -16.08
N THR A 424 7.13 9.91 -16.22
CA THR A 424 6.17 10.63 -17.08
C THR A 424 6.36 10.28 -18.56
N VAL A 425 7.60 10.22 -19.04
CA VAL A 425 7.90 9.79 -20.44
C VAL A 425 7.46 8.34 -20.65
N ILE A 426 7.79 7.43 -19.74
CA ILE A 426 7.33 6.03 -19.79
C ILE A 426 5.79 6.00 -19.80
N GLY A 427 5.14 6.84 -19.00
CA GLY A 427 3.67 6.95 -18.94
C GLY A 427 3.04 7.42 -20.24
N LEU A 428 3.66 8.37 -20.93
CA LEU A 428 3.22 8.84 -22.26
C LEU A 428 3.34 7.74 -23.32
N LEU A 429 4.45 7.01 -23.33
CA LEU A 429 4.65 5.87 -24.24
C LEU A 429 3.66 4.75 -23.92
N TRP A 430 3.48 4.44 -22.63
CA TRP A 430 2.51 3.44 -22.18
C TRP A 430 1.09 3.81 -22.58
N MET A 431 0.71 5.08 -22.49
CA MET A 431 -0.63 5.56 -22.84
C MET A 431 -0.98 5.25 -24.29
N GLY A 432 -0.02 5.35 -25.22
CA GLY A 432 -0.21 5.02 -26.63
C GLY A 432 -0.57 3.54 -26.86
N TRP A 433 0.09 2.65 -26.14
CA TRP A 433 -0.16 1.20 -26.20
C TRP A 433 -1.33 0.79 -25.30
N GLY A 434 -1.29 1.22 -24.03
CA GLY A 434 -2.20 0.76 -22.97
C GLY A 434 -3.65 1.14 -23.23
N ARG A 435 -3.90 2.36 -23.76
CA ARG A 435 -5.25 2.81 -24.10
C ARG A 435 -5.91 1.89 -25.13
N ARG A 436 -5.20 1.52 -26.19
CA ARG A 436 -5.71 0.61 -27.24
C ARG A 436 -5.93 -0.79 -26.68
N THR A 437 -4.98 -1.28 -25.90
CA THR A 437 -5.05 -2.60 -25.27
C THR A 437 -6.22 -2.72 -24.29
N ILE A 438 -6.46 -1.69 -23.47
CA ILE A 438 -7.60 -1.66 -22.56
C ILE A 438 -8.92 -1.62 -23.32
N GLN A 439 -9.03 -0.87 -24.41
CA GLN A 439 -10.23 -0.83 -25.25
C GLN A 439 -10.49 -2.20 -25.89
N ASP A 440 -9.46 -2.88 -26.40
CA ASP A 440 -9.56 -4.24 -26.92
C ASP A 440 -10.03 -5.22 -25.84
N LEU A 441 -9.40 -5.20 -24.67
CA LEU A 441 -9.76 -6.09 -23.54
C LEU A 441 -11.20 -5.88 -23.06
N GLN A 442 -11.67 -4.63 -23.03
CA GLN A 442 -13.02 -4.31 -22.61
C GLN A 442 -14.08 -4.72 -23.64
N GLY A 443 -13.71 -4.69 -24.94
CA GLY A 443 -14.56 -5.10 -26.05
C GLY A 443 -14.63 -6.61 -26.28
N ARG A 444 -13.79 -7.42 -25.61
CA ARG A 444 -13.79 -8.88 -25.76
C ARG A 444 -15.05 -9.51 -25.15
N ASP A 445 -15.48 -10.59 -25.75
CA ASP A 445 -16.59 -11.37 -25.22
C ASP A 445 -16.24 -11.95 -23.83
N LEU A 446 -17.23 -12.05 -22.96
CA LEU A 446 -17.05 -12.64 -21.62
C LEU A 446 -16.60 -14.11 -21.69
N THR A 447 -16.80 -14.79 -22.84
CA THR A 447 -16.31 -16.15 -23.09
C THR A 447 -14.78 -16.21 -23.15
N ASP A 448 -14.09 -15.15 -23.60
CA ASP A 448 -12.62 -15.09 -23.66
C ASP A 448 -11.97 -15.01 -22.27
N TRP A 449 -12.76 -14.66 -21.26
CA TRP A 449 -12.36 -14.58 -19.86
C TRP A 449 -12.71 -15.84 -19.07
N LYS A 450 -13.40 -16.83 -19.68
CA LYS A 450 -13.80 -18.05 -19.02
C LYS A 450 -12.88 -19.22 -19.36
N VAL A 451 -12.63 -20.06 -18.36
CA VAL A 451 -11.93 -21.32 -18.56
C VAL A 451 -12.96 -22.31 -19.17
N ASN A 452 -12.82 -22.63 -20.43
CA ASN A 452 -13.64 -23.65 -21.10
C ASN A 452 -13.32 -25.03 -20.48
N ALA A 453 -14.21 -25.56 -19.65
CA ALA A 453 -14.07 -26.87 -19.04
C ALA A 453 -14.00 -28.03 -20.06
N ASN A 454 -14.28 -27.77 -21.34
CA ASN A 454 -14.40 -28.77 -22.41
C ASN A 454 -13.30 -28.70 -23.48
N SER A 455 -12.15 -28.09 -23.23
CA SER A 455 -11.04 -28.14 -24.19
C SER A 455 -10.31 -29.49 -24.09
N PRO A 456 -10.34 -30.35 -25.14
CA PRO A 456 -9.71 -31.70 -25.09
C PRO A 456 -8.17 -31.66 -25.01
N LYS A 457 -7.53 -30.51 -25.02
CA LYS A 457 -6.08 -30.36 -25.03
C LYS A 457 -5.42 -30.38 -23.65
N ASP A 458 -6.18 -30.26 -22.57
CA ASP A 458 -5.65 -30.15 -21.20
C ASP A 458 -5.87 -31.43 -20.37
N GLN A 459 -6.28 -32.54 -21.00
CA GLN A 459 -6.43 -33.87 -20.34
C GLN A 459 -5.24 -34.83 -20.61
N LYS A 460 -4.10 -34.32 -21.05
CA LYS A 460 -2.89 -35.15 -21.19
C LYS A 460 -1.76 -34.67 -20.29
#